data_120de83b2e0e3426bb9f133338a547a4
#
_entry.id   120de83b2e0e3426bb9f133338a547a4
#
_cell.length_a   1.000
_cell.length_b   1.000
_cell.length_c   1.000
_cell.angle_alpha   90.00
_cell.angle_beta   90.00
_cell.angle_gamma   90.00
#
_symmetry.space_group_name_H-M   'P 1'
#
loop_
_entity.id
_entity.type
_entity.pdbx_description
1 polymer ?
#
loop_
_entity_poly.entity_id
_entity_poly.type
_entity_poly.pdbx_seq_one_letter_code
_entity_poly.pdbx_strand_id
1 'polypeptide(L)'
;MIAENRIEGDVLVVGGGIAGCYAAIKASEQSASVIMVDKGYVGKSGQTPYATSIMAFNPDIGHNLDDWMSYINKTSEYVNNRYWTECSIKKSWEIYQELLSWGLQFKPVDEESPEQFKYAPKGLSKPRGYAPDELATILRNKVIECGVKILDRVMVTELLKQDGRVVGAVGLSIDSDETLTFIAKATILCVGACGFKPAGYPPLVQLTCDGEAMAYRVGAEIGGKEFVDTHYTRVDIPGVVGRKSVSPELEARFGRDPGYTFFATGEKYNAEGNRIDIRPENGSEYFFTYLQLELEAYAGRTPIVWHTDRANELVGGAALGMSLRKADGLWPGNTDCASTVPGLYAAGDSLCTYQNGATYALIGSAVSGSASTGAIAGTAAAKDALGMGALVVSDDAINQVKNNVRAPIEHKNGYSPRWVTQLLQNTMMPYFISYIKKEDRLQAAATIVSFIQENLVPCLYARDPHELRHAHETKNMVLSAEMRLKSAIFRTESRGNHFREDYPRRDDANWLAWSKIKEENGNMKLTKEPIPKEWWPDLSVPYEERYPFRFPGE
;
A
#
# COMPACT_ATOMS: atom_id res chain seq x y z
N MET A 1 37.14 -17.10 -2.73
CA MET A 1 36.03 -17.13 -3.71
C MET A 1 34.74 -17.24 -2.90
N ILE A 2 33.97 -16.17 -2.76
CA ILE A 2 32.63 -16.22 -2.16
C ILE A 2 31.80 -17.01 -3.17
N ALA A 3 31.22 -18.16 -2.76
CA ALA A 3 30.32 -18.91 -3.63
C ALA A 3 29.24 -17.95 -4.17
N GLU A 4 29.12 -17.89 -5.48
CA GLU A 4 28.13 -17.03 -6.11
C GLU A 4 26.73 -17.56 -5.79
N ASN A 5 26.08 -16.97 -4.80
CA ASN A 5 24.65 -17.19 -4.53
C ASN A 5 23.80 -16.49 -5.62
N ARG A 6 24.03 -16.93 -6.88
CA ARG A 6 23.33 -16.43 -8.06
C ARG A 6 22.15 -17.36 -8.39
N ILE A 7 20.97 -16.78 -8.51
CA ILE A 7 19.73 -17.49 -8.78
C ILE A 7 19.14 -16.87 -10.04
N GLU A 8 18.89 -17.69 -11.06
CA GLU A 8 18.41 -17.23 -12.37
C GLU A 8 17.01 -17.75 -12.64
N GLY A 9 16.21 -16.93 -13.33
CA GLY A 9 14.86 -17.25 -13.78
C GLY A 9 14.37 -16.25 -14.81
N ASP A 10 13.22 -16.55 -15.42
CA ASP A 10 12.61 -15.62 -16.37
C ASP A 10 11.96 -14.44 -15.64
N VAL A 11 11.24 -14.72 -14.55
CA VAL A 11 10.50 -13.72 -13.77
C VAL A 11 10.89 -13.79 -12.31
N LEU A 12 11.27 -12.64 -11.74
CA LEU A 12 11.46 -12.45 -10.30
C LEU A 12 10.24 -11.73 -9.72
N VAL A 13 9.55 -12.35 -8.78
CA VAL A 13 8.47 -11.75 -8.00
C VAL A 13 8.98 -11.39 -6.61
N VAL A 14 8.93 -10.11 -6.25
CA VAL A 14 9.37 -9.62 -4.94
C VAL A 14 8.16 -9.27 -4.10
N GLY A 15 7.95 -10.02 -3.01
CA GLY A 15 6.82 -9.91 -2.09
C GLY A 15 5.76 -10.99 -2.29
N GLY A 16 5.41 -11.68 -1.20
CA GLY A 16 4.57 -12.86 -1.14
C GLY A 16 3.14 -12.61 -0.66
N GLY A 17 2.63 -11.38 -0.76
CA GLY A 17 1.21 -11.07 -0.56
C GLY A 17 0.34 -11.56 -1.72
N ILE A 18 -0.99 -11.29 -1.67
CA ILE A 18 -1.92 -11.74 -2.71
C ILE A 18 -1.51 -11.28 -4.11
N ALA A 19 -1.03 -10.05 -4.29
CA ALA A 19 -0.56 -9.56 -5.58
C ALA A 19 0.61 -10.40 -6.13
N GLY A 20 1.61 -10.69 -5.28
CA GLY A 20 2.75 -11.50 -5.68
C GLY A 20 2.39 -12.96 -5.94
N CYS A 21 1.52 -13.54 -5.14
CA CYS A 21 1.04 -14.91 -5.38
C CYS A 21 0.33 -15.00 -6.74
N TYR A 22 -0.58 -14.08 -7.04
CA TYR A 22 -1.23 -14.03 -8.36
C TYR A 22 -0.24 -13.77 -9.50
N ALA A 23 0.73 -12.87 -9.31
CA ALA A 23 1.76 -12.63 -10.31
C ALA A 23 2.60 -13.89 -10.60
N ALA A 24 3.02 -14.60 -9.55
CA ALA A 24 3.80 -15.82 -9.69
C ALA A 24 3.00 -16.96 -10.35
N ILE A 25 1.76 -17.17 -9.94
CA ILE A 25 0.86 -18.20 -10.52
C ILE A 25 0.65 -17.91 -12.01
N LYS A 26 0.24 -16.67 -12.37
CA LYS A 26 -0.06 -16.32 -13.75
C LYS A 26 1.18 -16.27 -14.65
N ALA A 27 2.34 -15.95 -14.12
CA ALA A 27 3.60 -16.06 -14.84
C ALA A 27 3.98 -17.54 -15.10
N SER A 28 3.82 -18.41 -14.11
CA SER A 28 4.07 -19.84 -14.25
C SER A 28 3.11 -20.49 -15.25
N GLU A 29 1.84 -20.09 -15.29
CA GLU A 29 0.84 -20.53 -16.28
C GLU A 29 1.25 -20.19 -17.74
N GLN A 30 2.15 -19.20 -17.95
CA GLN A 30 2.77 -18.90 -19.24
C GLN A 30 4.03 -19.74 -19.52
N SER A 31 4.36 -20.71 -18.65
CA SER A 31 5.57 -21.55 -18.74
C SER A 31 6.88 -20.80 -18.47
N ALA A 32 6.85 -19.63 -17.85
CA ALA A 32 8.05 -18.94 -17.38
C ALA A 32 8.61 -19.60 -16.12
N SER A 33 9.94 -19.64 -15.98
CA SER A 33 10.60 -19.99 -14.73
C SER A 33 10.49 -18.83 -13.73
N VAL A 34 9.82 -19.07 -12.59
CA VAL A 34 9.48 -18.03 -11.63
C VAL A 34 10.24 -18.23 -10.32
N ILE A 35 10.87 -17.14 -9.87
CA ILE A 35 11.48 -17.03 -8.54
C ILE A 35 10.62 -16.07 -7.73
N MET A 36 10.18 -16.48 -6.54
CA MET A 36 9.41 -15.64 -5.63
C MET A 36 10.18 -15.45 -4.32
N VAL A 37 10.36 -14.18 -3.92
CA VAL A 37 11.16 -13.81 -2.75
C VAL A 37 10.30 -12.99 -1.79
N ASP A 38 10.31 -13.36 -0.50
CA ASP A 38 9.60 -12.62 0.54
C ASP A 38 10.49 -12.32 1.74
N LYS A 39 10.41 -11.10 2.25
CA LYS A 39 11.14 -10.65 3.45
C LYS A 39 10.69 -11.38 4.73
N GLY A 40 9.45 -11.85 4.78
CA GLY A 40 8.91 -12.73 5.80
C GLY A 40 8.62 -14.12 5.24
N TYR A 41 7.35 -14.45 5.09
CA TYR A 41 6.89 -15.73 4.54
C TYR A 41 5.79 -15.51 3.50
N VAL A 42 5.95 -16.13 2.34
CA VAL A 42 4.93 -16.10 1.27
C VAL A 42 3.56 -16.52 1.81
N GLY A 43 2.55 -15.71 1.54
CA GLY A 43 1.19 -15.87 2.01
C GLY A 43 0.94 -15.40 3.45
N LYS A 44 1.97 -15.28 4.30
CA LYS A 44 1.83 -15.00 5.75
C LYS A 44 2.36 -13.65 6.19
N SER A 45 2.89 -12.85 5.26
CA SER A 45 3.51 -11.55 5.54
C SER A 45 2.72 -10.40 4.93
N GLY A 46 2.99 -9.18 5.38
CA GLY A 46 2.33 -7.97 4.88
C GLY A 46 0.88 -7.82 5.33
N GLN A 47 0.02 -7.25 4.48
CA GLN A 47 -1.38 -6.96 4.80
C GLN A 47 -2.35 -8.10 4.49
N THR A 48 -1.99 -9.01 3.60
CA THR A 48 -2.87 -10.13 3.18
C THR A 48 -3.43 -10.93 4.36
N PRO A 49 -2.65 -11.30 5.39
CA PRO A 49 -3.17 -12.02 6.57
C PRO A 49 -4.14 -11.24 7.44
N TYR A 50 -4.36 -9.96 7.16
CA TYR A 50 -5.29 -9.10 7.91
C TYR A 50 -6.51 -8.69 7.09
N ALA A 51 -6.53 -9.00 5.80
CA ALA A 51 -7.66 -8.71 4.92
C ALA A 51 -8.75 -9.76 5.11
N THR A 52 -10.01 -9.31 5.24
CA THR A 52 -11.14 -10.18 5.61
C THR A 52 -12.24 -10.25 4.56
N SER A 53 -12.10 -9.51 3.46
CA SER A 53 -13.14 -9.43 2.45
C SER A 53 -12.61 -9.09 1.07
N ILE A 54 -13.33 -9.53 0.05
CA ILE A 54 -13.08 -9.25 -1.36
C ILE A 54 -14.29 -8.60 -2.00
N MET A 55 -14.07 -7.62 -2.87
CA MET A 55 -15.09 -7.11 -3.78
C MET A 55 -15.39 -8.16 -4.86
N ALA A 56 -16.67 -8.34 -5.21
CA ALA A 56 -17.10 -9.28 -6.23
C ALA A 56 -18.25 -8.68 -7.06
N PHE A 57 -17.92 -8.08 -8.20
CA PHE A 57 -18.88 -7.53 -9.15
C PHE A 57 -19.40 -8.61 -10.07
N ASN A 58 -20.72 -8.84 -10.11
CA ASN A 58 -21.33 -9.80 -11.02
C ASN A 58 -22.59 -9.22 -11.67
N PRO A 59 -22.59 -8.95 -12.98
CA PRO A 59 -23.76 -8.45 -13.69
C PRO A 59 -24.92 -9.46 -13.74
N ASP A 60 -24.65 -10.77 -13.63
CA ASP A 60 -25.68 -11.82 -13.70
C ASP A 60 -26.64 -11.79 -12.50
N ILE A 61 -26.23 -11.16 -11.40
CA ILE A 61 -27.08 -10.95 -10.21
C ILE A 61 -27.57 -9.50 -10.09
N GLY A 62 -27.50 -8.73 -11.19
CA GLY A 62 -28.07 -7.39 -11.29
C GLY A 62 -27.13 -6.26 -10.94
N HIS A 63 -25.80 -6.50 -10.80
CA HIS A 63 -24.87 -5.39 -10.62
C HIS A 63 -24.70 -4.61 -11.92
N ASN A 64 -24.81 -3.30 -11.85
CA ASN A 64 -24.64 -2.39 -12.98
C ASN A 64 -23.28 -1.70 -12.92
N LEU A 65 -22.49 -1.78 -13.99
CA LEU A 65 -21.15 -1.19 -14.04
C LEU A 65 -21.18 0.32 -13.95
N ASP A 66 -22.16 0.97 -14.60
CA ASP A 66 -22.26 2.43 -14.62
C ASP A 66 -22.58 2.97 -13.23
N ASP A 67 -23.41 2.27 -12.45
CA ASP A 67 -23.70 2.63 -11.06
C ASP A 67 -22.45 2.55 -10.19
N TRP A 68 -21.64 1.47 -10.36
CA TRP A 68 -20.40 1.30 -9.62
C TRP A 68 -19.36 2.35 -10.01
N MET A 69 -19.21 2.61 -11.31
CA MET A 69 -18.29 3.63 -11.82
C MET A 69 -18.70 5.03 -11.34
N SER A 70 -20.01 5.36 -11.43
CA SER A 70 -20.54 6.65 -10.96
C SER A 70 -20.27 6.84 -9.47
N TYR A 71 -20.52 5.82 -8.66
CA TYR A 71 -20.26 5.87 -7.23
C TYR A 71 -18.78 6.11 -6.93
N ILE A 72 -17.87 5.33 -7.56
CA ILE A 72 -16.43 5.49 -7.32
C ILE A 72 -15.95 6.85 -7.82
N ASN A 73 -16.36 7.29 -9.00
CA ASN A 73 -15.99 8.60 -9.54
C ASN A 73 -16.33 9.73 -8.55
N LYS A 74 -17.53 9.69 -7.98
CA LYS A 74 -17.99 10.70 -7.02
C LYS A 74 -17.25 10.57 -5.68
N THR A 75 -17.15 9.35 -5.13
CA THR A 75 -16.51 9.13 -3.83
C THR A 75 -15.01 9.32 -3.88
N SER A 76 -14.36 9.10 -5.00
CA SER A 76 -12.94 9.39 -5.24
C SER A 76 -12.65 10.86 -5.50
N GLU A 77 -13.66 11.72 -5.45
CA GLU A 77 -13.58 13.13 -5.81
C GLU A 77 -12.97 13.35 -7.20
N TYR A 78 -13.33 12.48 -8.15
CA TYR A 78 -13.02 12.53 -9.58
C TYR A 78 -11.52 12.42 -9.92
N VAL A 79 -10.68 11.94 -9.00
CA VAL A 79 -9.25 11.70 -9.26
C VAL A 79 -8.90 10.22 -9.43
N ASN A 80 -9.91 9.34 -9.49
CA ASN A 80 -9.66 7.95 -9.85
C ASN A 80 -9.29 7.81 -11.34
N ASN A 81 -8.42 6.86 -11.62
CA ASN A 81 -8.16 6.44 -12.99
C ASN A 81 -9.26 5.46 -13.43
N ARG A 82 -10.15 5.92 -14.30
CA ARG A 82 -11.35 5.16 -14.69
C ARG A 82 -11.03 3.83 -15.35
N TYR A 83 -9.93 3.75 -16.12
CA TYR A 83 -9.49 2.49 -16.70
C TYR A 83 -9.18 1.45 -15.61
N TRP A 84 -8.37 1.82 -14.62
CA TRP A 84 -8.01 0.90 -13.54
C TRP A 84 -9.18 0.62 -12.59
N THR A 85 -10.07 1.59 -12.39
CA THR A 85 -11.32 1.39 -11.64
C THR A 85 -12.17 0.31 -12.31
N GLU A 86 -12.46 0.47 -13.60
CA GLU A 86 -13.25 -0.47 -14.38
C GLU A 86 -12.60 -1.86 -14.46
N CYS A 87 -11.30 -1.91 -14.71
CA CYS A 87 -10.52 -3.14 -14.71
C CYS A 87 -10.63 -3.90 -13.38
N SER A 88 -10.47 -3.19 -12.26
CA SER A 88 -10.58 -3.77 -10.92
C SER A 88 -11.99 -4.31 -10.63
N ILE A 89 -13.02 -3.57 -11.05
CA ILE A 89 -14.42 -3.99 -10.89
C ILE A 89 -14.67 -5.27 -11.69
N LYS A 90 -14.42 -5.26 -12.99
CA LYS A 90 -14.71 -6.40 -13.88
C LYS A 90 -13.96 -7.67 -13.50
N LYS A 91 -12.66 -7.54 -13.13
CA LYS A 91 -11.85 -8.69 -12.71
C LYS A 91 -12.19 -9.23 -11.33
N SER A 92 -12.90 -8.48 -10.52
CA SER A 92 -13.17 -8.89 -9.13
C SER A 92 -13.99 -10.19 -9.04
N TRP A 93 -14.89 -10.43 -9.99
CA TRP A 93 -15.68 -11.67 -10.05
C TRP A 93 -14.83 -12.87 -10.47
N GLU A 94 -13.98 -12.72 -11.46
CA GLU A 94 -13.03 -13.75 -11.89
C GLU A 94 -12.13 -14.18 -10.71
N ILE A 95 -11.55 -13.22 -10.02
CA ILE A 95 -10.71 -13.47 -8.82
C ILE A 95 -11.50 -14.19 -7.72
N TYR A 96 -12.74 -13.77 -7.48
CA TYR A 96 -13.61 -14.43 -6.51
C TYR A 96 -13.86 -15.90 -6.86
N GLN A 97 -14.15 -16.18 -8.14
CA GLN A 97 -14.39 -17.54 -8.62
C GLN A 97 -13.12 -18.41 -8.57
N GLU A 98 -11.95 -17.85 -8.91
CA GLU A 98 -10.67 -18.54 -8.78
C GLU A 98 -10.38 -18.92 -7.34
N LEU A 99 -10.51 -17.98 -6.39
CA LEU A 99 -10.30 -18.26 -4.97
C LEU A 99 -11.28 -19.31 -4.43
N LEU A 100 -12.53 -19.26 -4.85
CA LEU A 100 -13.52 -20.29 -4.52
C LEU A 100 -13.11 -21.66 -5.08
N SER A 101 -12.65 -21.71 -6.32
CA SER A 101 -12.18 -22.95 -6.97
C SER A 101 -10.93 -23.53 -6.31
N TRP A 102 -10.10 -22.68 -5.69
CA TRP A 102 -8.93 -23.11 -4.91
C TRP A 102 -9.27 -23.55 -3.49
N GLY A 103 -10.57 -23.46 -3.11
CA GLY A 103 -11.08 -23.96 -1.83
C GLY A 103 -11.30 -22.91 -0.75
N LEU A 104 -11.13 -21.61 -1.04
CA LEU A 104 -11.43 -20.57 -0.06
C LEU A 104 -12.93 -20.55 0.26
N GLN A 105 -13.25 -20.65 1.55
CA GLN A 105 -14.62 -20.59 2.01
C GLN A 105 -15.05 -19.14 2.25
N PHE A 106 -16.11 -18.71 1.58
CA PHE A 106 -16.68 -17.38 1.79
C PHE A 106 -17.87 -17.46 2.74
N LYS A 107 -17.98 -16.47 3.62
CA LYS A 107 -19.13 -16.33 4.51
C LYS A 107 -20.39 -16.09 3.67
N PRO A 108 -21.53 -16.67 4.03
CA PRO A 108 -22.80 -16.35 3.40
C PRO A 108 -23.06 -14.84 3.46
N VAL A 109 -23.52 -14.27 2.37
CA VAL A 109 -23.96 -12.87 2.32
C VAL A 109 -25.48 -12.89 2.39
N ASP A 110 -26.02 -12.39 3.47
CA ASP A 110 -27.42 -12.04 3.55
C ASP A 110 -27.64 -10.73 2.78
N GLU A 111 -28.12 -10.85 1.56
CA GLU A 111 -28.37 -9.70 0.69
C GLU A 111 -29.58 -8.88 1.16
N GLU A 112 -30.42 -9.43 2.02
CA GLU A 112 -31.57 -8.76 2.61
C GLU A 112 -31.22 -8.04 3.92
N SER A 113 -30.05 -8.32 4.53
CA SER A 113 -29.64 -7.66 5.77
C SER A 113 -29.12 -6.25 5.51
N PRO A 114 -29.90 -5.20 5.85
CA PRO A 114 -29.46 -3.83 5.62
C PRO A 114 -28.36 -3.38 6.59
N GLU A 115 -28.06 -4.16 7.63
CA GLU A 115 -27.24 -3.70 8.76
C GLU A 115 -25.73 -3.87 8.57
N GLN A 116 -25.29 -4.81 7.74
CA GLN A 116 -23.85 -5.03 7.54
C GLN A 116 -23.18 -3.99 6.65
N PHE A 117 -23.95 -3.31 5.78
CA PHE A 117 -23.45 -2.28 4.86
C PHE A 117 -24.47 -1.17 4.66
N LYS A 118 -24.77 -0.43 5.71
CA LYS A 118 -25.59 0.80 5.66
C LYS A 118 -25.11 1.84 4.65
N TYR A 119 -23.96 1.62 4.04
CA TYR A 119 -23.20 2.63 3.31
C TYR A 119 -22.89 2.27 1.85
N ALA A 120 -23.16 1.05 1.40
CA ALA A 120 -23.11 0.79 -0.03
C ALA A 120 -24.39 1.31 -0.66
N PRO A 121 -24.32 2.12 -1.71
CA PRO A 121 -25.51 2.53 -2.45
C PRO A 121 -26.34 1.32 -2.87
N LYS A 122 -27.66 1.51 -2.94
CA LYS A 122 -28.57 0.44 -3.36
C LYS A 122 -28.12 -0.10 -4.72
N GLY A 123 -27.79 -1.38 -4.79
CA GLY A 123 -27.28 -2.03 -6.02
C GLY A 123 -25.78 -2.30 -6.07
N LEU A 124 -25.00 -1.80 -5.09
CA LEU A 124 -23.60 -2.21 -4.95
C LEU A 124 -23.49 -3.50 -4.15
N SER A 125 -22.59 -4.39 -4.59
CA SER A 125 -22.35 -5.66 -3.93
C SER A 125 -21.77 -5.49 -2.54
N LYS A 126 -22.29 -6.27 -1.61
CA LYS A 126 -21.61 -6.48 -0.34
C LYS A 126 -20.29 -7.21 -0.58
N PRO A 127 -19.19 -6.85 0.10
CA PRO A 127 -17.94 -7.60 0.00
C PRO A 127 -18.12 -9.02 0.54
N ARG A 128 -17.49 -9.99 -0.10
CA ARG A 128 -17.50 -11.39 0.30
C ARG A 128 -16.45 -11.61 1.38
N GLY A 129 -16.89 -11.89 2.60
CA GLY A 129 -16.01 -12.14 3.75
C GLY A 129 -15.41 -13.54 3.73
N TYR A 130 -14.19 -13.69 4.25
CA TYR A 130 -13.46 -14.96 4.38
C TYR A 130 -12.55 -14.95 5.62
N ALA A 131 -11.96 -16.11 5.94
CA ALA A 131 -10.93 -16.23 6.97
C ALA A 131 -9.54 -15.90 6.38
N PRO A 132 -8.81 -14.91 6.89
CA PRO A 132 -7.53 -14.47 6.31
C PRO A 132 -6.42 -15.52 6.33
N ASP A 133 -6.39 -16.39 7.32
CA ASP A 133 -5.43 -17.48 7.47
C ASP A 133 -5.68 -18.59 6.42
N GLU A 134 -6.93 -18.86 6.06
CA GLU A 134 -7.26 -19.74 4.94
C GLU A 134 -6.77 -19.18 3.61
N LEU A 135 -7.05 -17.90 3.33
CA LEU A 135 -6.55 -17.24 2.13
C LEU A 135 -5.03 -17.34 2.03
N ALA A 136 -4.34 -17.01 3.11
CA ALA A 136 -2.88 -17.06 3.17
C ALA A 136 -2.32 -18.46 2.86
N THR A 137 -2.97 -19.50 3.39
CA THR A 137 -2.60 -20.90 3.20
C THR A 137 -2.86 -21.34 1.76
N ILE A 138 -4.04 -21.04 1.22
CA ILE A 138 -4.44 -21.38 -0.16
C ILE A 138 -3.49 -20.74 -1.17
N LEU A 139 -3.20 -19.46 -1.02
CA LEU A 139 -2.28 -18.75 -1.92
C LEU A 139 -0.89 -19.40 -1.95
N ARG A 140 -0.31 -19.71 -0.77
CA ARG A 140 1.00 -20.36 -0.69
C ARG A 140 0.98 -21.74 -1.36
N ASN A 141 -0.04 -22.56 -1.06
CA ASN A 141 -0.14 -23.88 -1.64
C ASN A 141 -0.24 -23.83 -3.17
N LYS A 142 -1.04 -22.87 -3.67
CA LYS A 142 -1.19 -22.69 -5.13
C LYS A 142 0.11 -22.28 -5.81
N VAL A 143 0.87 -21.39 -5.20
CA VAL A 143 2.21 -20.99 -5.68
C VAL A 143 3.16 -22.21 -5.74
N ILE A 144 3.14 -23.07 -4.72
CA ILE A 144 3.95 -24.31 -4.68
C ILE A 144 3.50 -25.29 -5.77
N GLU A 145 2.20 -25.50 -5.93
CA GLU A 145 1.63 -26.37 -6.97
C GLU A 145 2.03 -25.94 -8.38
N CYS A 146 2.17 -24.63 -8.61
CA CYS A 146 2.64 -24.09 -9.89
C CYS A 146 4.16 -24.22 -10.11
N GLY A 147 4.91 -24.85 -9.21
CA GLY A 147 6.35 -25.08 -9.36
C GLY A 147 7.21 -23.83 -9.18
N VAL A 148 6.71 -22.78 -8.55
CA VAL A 148 7.43 -21.53 -8.29
C VAL A 148 8.53 -21.79 -7.25
N LYS A 149 9.75 -21.29 -7.51
CA LYS A 149 10.85 -21.33 -6.55
C LYS A 149 10.67 -20.25 -5.48
N ILE A 150 10.28 -20.67 -4.27
CA ILE A 150 10.05 -19.76 -3.14
C ILE A 150 11.31 -19.60 -2.30
N LEU A 151 11.64 -18.34 -1.96
CA LEU A 151 12.65 -17.98 -0.97
C LEU A 151 12.01 -17.10 0.10
N ASP A 152 11.70 -17.69 1.24
CA ASP A 152 11.23 -16.96 2.43
C ASP A 152 12.44 -16.36 3.19
N ARG A 153 12.20 -15.34 3.99
CA ARG A 153 13.20 -14.70 4.86
C ARG A 153 14.37 -14.07 4.09
N VAL A 154 14.09 -13.60 2.88
CA VAL A 154 15.04 -12.88 2.02
C VAL A 154 14.50 -11.50 1.69
N MET A 155 15.22 -10.46 2.06
CA MET A 155 14.88 -9.09 1.72
C MET A 155 15.62 -8.67 0.45
N VAL A 156 14.88 -8.38 -0.61
CA VAL A 156 15.45 -7.67 -1.77
C VAL A 156 15.63 -6.20 -1.38
N THR A 157 16.81 -5.67 -1.61
CA THR A 157 17.21 -4.32 -1.16
C THR A 157 17.53 -3.37 -2.29
N GLU A 158 18.05 -3.87 -3.41
CA GLU A 158 18.41 -3.07 -4.56
C GLU A 158 18.09 -3.79 -5.88
N LEU A 159 17.63 -3.05 -6.87
CA LEU A 159 17.44 -3.57 -8.23
C LEU A 159 18.76 -3.49 -9.01
N LEU A 160 19.00 -4.50 -9.85
CA LEU A 160 20.08 -4.49 -10.84
C LEU A 160 19.59 -3.85 -12.12
N LYS A 161 20.23 -2.76 -12.52
CA LYS A 161 19.92 -2.08 -13.78
C LYS A 161 21.14 -2.08 -14.69
N GLN A 162 20.95 -2.49 -15.92
CA GLN A 162 21.98 -2.47 -16.97
C GLN A 162 21.37 -1.98 -18.28
N ASP A 163 22.05 -1.13 -18.99
CA ASP A 163 21.62 -0.57 -20.28
C ASP A 163 20.18 0.00 -20.26
N GLY A 164 19.83 0.67 -19.16
CA GLY A 164 18.52 1.27 -18.96
C GLY A 164 17.40 0.30 -18.54
N ARG A 165 17.66 -1.01 -18.48
CA ARG A 165 16.69 -2.06 -18.12
C ARG A 165 17.00 -2.66 -16.76
N VAL A 166 15.97 -3.00 -15.99
CA VAL A 166 16.11 -3.86 -14.81
C VAL A 166 16.33 -5.30 -15.27
N VAL A 167 17.40 -5.91 -14.77
CA VAL A 167 17.86 -7.26 -15.14
C VAL A 167 17.94 -8.21 -13.95
N GLY A 168 17.33 -7.80 -12.84
CA GLY A 168 17.29 -8.58 -11.61
C GLY A 168 17.39 -7.71 -10.36
N ALA A 169 17.87 -8.32 -9.27
CA ALA A 169 17.97 -7.67 -7.97
C ALA A 169 19.06 -8.28 -7.09
N VAL A 170 19.45 -7.57 -6.05
CA VAL A 170 20.28 -8.08 -4.96
C VAL A 170 19.47 -8.02 -3.66
N GLY A 171 19.57 -9.09 -2.88
CA GLY A 171 18.92 -9.21 -1.58
C GLY A 171 19.87 -9.80 -0.54
N LEU A 172 19.39 -9.81 0.70
CA LEU A 172 20.09 -10.38 1.85
C LEU A 172 19.20 -11.44 2.53
N SER A 173 19.80 -12.51 2.98
CA SER A 173 19.16 -13.44 3.91
C SER A 173 19.00 -12.76 5.27
N ILE A 174 17.84 -12.91 5.90
CA ILE A 174 17.61 -12.37 7.24
C ILE A 174 18.17 -13.32 8.32
N ASP A 175 18.33 -14.59 7.97
CA ASP A 175 18.74 -15.66 8.89
C ASP A 175 20.22 -16.02 8.79
N SER A 176 20.91 -15.54 7.75
CA SER A 176 22.35 -15.80 7.55
C SER A 176 23.05 -14.54 6.98
N ASP A 177 24.40 -14.52 7.02
CA ASP A 177 25.19 -13.42 6.46
C ASP A 177 25.40 -13.59 4.93
N GLU A 178 24.36 -14.04 4.23
CA GLU A 178 24.41 -14.25 2.78
C GLU A 178 23.78 -13.11 2.01
N THR A 179 24.46 -12.65 0.97
CA THR A 179 23.92 -11.75 -0.05
C THR A 179 23.59 -12.58 -1.29
N LEU A 180 22.35 -12.49 -1.74
CA LEU A 180 21.80 -13.23 -2.87
C LEU A 180 21.68 -12.33 -4.10
N THR A 181 22.04 -12.86 -5.26
CA THR A 181 21.87 -12.19 -6.55
C THR A 181 20.81 -12.92 -7.34
N PHE A 182 19.81 -12.19 -7.79
CA PHE A 182 18.74 -12.68 -8.66
C PHE A 182 18.93 -12.08 -10.05
N ILE A 183 19.05 -12.92 -11.06
CA ILE A 183 19.06 -12.49 -12.46
C ILE A 183 17.73 -12.91 -13.08
N ALA A 184 16.99 -11.92 -13.59
CA ALA A 184 15.68 -12.16 -14.17
C ALA A 184 15.41 -11.19 -15.30
N LYS A 185 14.75 -11.67 -16.37
CA LYS A 185 14.39 -10.87 -17.54
C LYS A 185 13.31 -9.85 -17.25
N ALA A 186 12.45 -10.17 -16.26
CA ALA A 186 11.44 -9.26 -15.72
C ALA A 186 11.39 -9.38 -14.19
N THR A 187 11.22 -8.24 -13.51
CA THR A 187 11.06 -8.16 -12.04
C THR A 187 9.73 -7.49 -11.72
N ILE A 188 8.92 -8.13 -10.87
CA ILE A 188 7.61 -7.63 -10.43
C ILE A 188 7.68 -7.28 -8.95
N LEU A 189 7.49 -6.00 -8.61
CA LEU A 189 7.42 -5.54 -7.22
C LEU A 189 5.99 -5.68 -6.68
N CYS A 190 5.83 -6.53 -5.69
CA CYS A 190 4.58 -6.84 -4.99
C CYS A 190 4.72 -6.66 -3.46
N VAL A 191 5.55 -5.72 -3.04
CA VAL A 191 5.98 -5.55 -1.64
C VAL A 191 4.98 -4.77 -0.77
N GLY A 192 3.80 -4.48 -1.32
CA GLY A 192 2.73 -3.77 -0.62
C GLY A 192 2.96 -2.27 -0.55
N ALA A 193 2.25 -1.62 0.38
CA ALA A 193 2.28 -0.19 0.59
C ALA A 193 3.51 0.27 1.40
N CYS A 194 3.62 1.58 1.55
CA CYS A 194 4.61 2.20 2.42
C CYS A 194 4.05 2.45 3.82
N GLY A 195 4.76 2.01 4.86
CA GLY A 195 4.49 2.30 6.25
C GLY A 195 5.76 2.70 7.02
N PHE A 196 5.57 3.31 8.18
CA PHE A 196 6.67 3.75 9.07
C PHE A 196 6.72 2.93 10.35
N LYS A 197 6.29 1.65 10.32
CA LYS A 197 6.24 0.72 11.48
C LYS A 197 5.48 1.32 12.67
N PRO A 198 4.25 1.82 12.52
CA PRO A 198 3.52 2.42 13.62
C PRO A 198 3.26 1.41 14.73
N ALA A 199 3.45 1.81 15.98
CA ALA A 199 3.00 1.01 17.11
C ALA A 199 1.47 0.93 17.11
N GLY A 200 0.91 -0.22 17.51
CA GLY A 200 -0.54 -0.39 17.62
C GLY A 200 -1.28 -0.67 16.29
N TYR A 201 -0.55 -0.86 15.17
CA TYR A 201 -1.15 -1.28 13.91
C TYR A 201 -0.29 -2.33 13.17
N PRO A 202 -0.31 -3.61 13.60
CA PRO A 202 0.52 -4.70 13.06
C PRO A 202 0.55 -4.88 11.55
N PRO A 203 -0.52 -4.63 10.75
CA PRO A 203 -0.45 -4.79 9.31
C PRO A 203 0.65 -3.98 8.63
N LEU A 204 1.09 -2.88 9.26
CA LEU A 204 2.11 -1.99 8.69
C LEU A 204 3.55 -2.25 9.18
N VAL A 205 3.75 -3.10 10.18
CA VAL A 205 5.08 -3.31 10.80
C VAL A 205 6.12 -3.83 9.79
N GLN A 206 5.68 -4.56 8.78
CA GLN A 206 6.56 -5.10 7.73
C GLN A 206 6.60 -4.25 6.46
N LEU A 207 5.78 -3.20 6.36
CA LEU A 207 5.70 -2.33 5.20
C LEU A 207 6.65 -1.14 5.37
N THR A 208 7.77 -1.17 4.70
CA THR A 208 8.89 -0.26 4.90
C THR A 208 9.32 0.47 3.63
N CYS A 209 8.39 0.64 2.69
CA CYS A 209 8.59 1.44 1.48
C CYS A 209 9.63 0.86 0.51
N ASP A 210 9.93 -0.43 0.61
CA ASP A 210 11.07 -1.04 -0.09
C ASP A 210 10.92 -0.96 -1.61
N GLY A 211 9.72 -1.24 -2.15
CA GLY A 211 9.49 -1.26 -3.60
C GLY A 211 9.65 0.09 -4.25
N GLU A 212 8.97 1.10 -3.72
CA GLU A 212 9.03 2.45 -4.30
C GLU A 212 10.43 3.07 -4.18
N ALA A 213 11.12 2.80 -3.05
CA ALA A 213 12.48 3.28 -2.86
C ALA A 213 13.46 2.64 -3.85
N MET A 214 13.38 1.33 -4.06
CA MET A 214 14.19 0.63 -5.08
C MET A 214 13.87 1.12 -6.49
N ALA A 215 12.59 1.25 -6.82
CA ALA A 215 12.15 1.70 -8.14
C ALA A 215 12.58 3.14 -8.45
N TYR A 216 12.45 4.05 -7.47
CA TYR A 216 12.92 5.43 -7.60
C TYR A 216 14.43 5.50 -7.87
N ARG A 217 15.23 4.71 -7.14
CA ARG A 217 16.70 4.68 -7.33
C ARG A 217 17.13 4.20 -8.72
N VAL A 218 16.32 3.41 -9.41
CA VAL A 218 16.58 3.01 -10.80
C VAL A 218 15.92 3.94 -11.83
N GLY A 219 15.25 5.02 -11.39
CA GLY A 219 14.68 6.07 -12.23
C GLY A 219 13.23 5.84 -12.65
N ALA A 220 12.49 4.95 -11.98
CA ALA A 220 11.06 4.80 -12.20
C ALA A 220 10.28 5.98 -11.62
N GLU A 221 9.16 6.32 -12.24
CA GLU A 221 8.23 7.31 -11.72
C GLU A 221 7.40 6.74 -10.58
N ILE A 222 7.16 7.57 -9.57
CA ILE A 222 6.32 7.28 -8.39
C ILE A 222 5.15 8.26 -8.39
N GLY A 223 3.96 7.84 -7.98
CA GLY A 223 2.78 8.71 -7.93
C GLY A 223 2.10 8.74 -6.58
N GLY A 224 1.23 9.74 -6.38
CA GLY A 224 0.21 9.80 -5.36
C GLY A 224 0.65 9.90 -3.91
N LYS A 225 1.88 10.31 -3.64
CA LYS A 225 2.45 10.29 -2.29
C LYS A 225 1.80 11.28 -1.29
N GLU A 226 1.03 12.25 -1.75
CA GLU A 226 0.26 13.18 -0.92
C GLU A 226 -0.97 12.55 -0.27
N PHE A 227 -1.51 11.48 -0.85
CA PHE A 227 -2.64 10.77 -0.30
C PHE A 227 -2.16 9.73 0.73
N VAL A 228 -2.71 9.80 1.92
CA VAL A 228 -2.36 8.92 3.03
C VAL A 228 -3.62 8.22 3.48
N ASP A 229 -3.59 6.90 3.57
CA ASP A 229 -4.69 6.17 4.20
C ASP A 229 -4.68 6.40 5.71
N THR A 230 -5.84 6.68 6.26
CA THR A 230 -6.02 7.02 7.65
C THR A 230 -6.61 5.83 8.39
N HIS A 231 -5.85 5.24 9.29
CA HIS A 231 -6.34 4.24 10.22
C HIS A 231 -5.95 4.65 11.63
N TYR A 232 -6.81 4.41 12.58
CA TYR A 232 -6.50 4.64 13.99
C TYR A 232 -5.64 3.51 14.56
N THR A 233 -4.85 3.83 15.57
CA THR A 233 -4.14 2.85 16.39
C THR A 233 -4.81 2.71 17.74
N ARG A 234 -4.87 1.50 18.28
CA ARG A 234 -5.30 1.29 19.67
C ARG A 234 -4.15 1.64 20.60
N VAL A 235 -4.49 2.31 21.68
CA VAL A 235 -3.51 2.73 22.72
C VAL A 235 -3.65 1.95 24.01
N ASP A 236 -4.77 1.26 24.23
CA ASP A 236 -5.06 0.45 25.39
C ASP A 236 -4.42 -0.96 25.34
N ILE A 237 -4.12 -1.46 24.14
CA ILE A 237 -3.47 -2.76 23.93
C ILE A 237 -2.30 -2.60 22.97
N PRO A 238 -1.10 -2.27 23.45
CA PRO A 238 0.08 -2.11 22.61
C PRO A 238 0.36 -3.37 21.79
N GLY A 239 0.57 -3.20 20.49
CA GLY A 239 0.90 -4.28 19.55
C GLY A 239 -0.28 -5.14 19.11
N VAL A 240 -1.50 -4.89 19.63
CA VAL A 240 -2.72 -5.52 19.13
C VAL A 240 -3.52 -4.50 18.36
N VAL A 241 -3.80 -4.79 17.12
CA VAL A 241 -4.70 -4.01 16.30
C VAL A 241 -6.12 -4.31 16.74
N GLY A 242 -6.96 -3.30 16.70
CA GLY A 242 -8.41 -3.44 16.87
C GLY A 242 -9.05 -4.29 15.77
N ARG A 243 -8.27 -5.11 15.08
CA ARG A 243 -8.73 -6.13 14.17
C ARG A 243 -8.35 -7.48 14.64
N LYS A 244 -9.29 -8.31 14.54
CA LYS A 244 -9.11 -9.67 14.63
C LYS A 244 -9.24 -10.39 13.38
N SER A 245 -8.31 -11.16 13.13
CA SER A 245 -8.51 -12.51 12.76
C SER A 245 -7.67 -13.33 13.73
N VAL A 246 -8.29 -13.74 14.77
CA VAL A 246 -7.74 -14.78 15.61
C VAL A 246 -8.44 -16.06 15.22
N SER A 247 -7.70 -17.17 15.21
CA SER A 247 -8.32 -18.46 14.98
C SER A 247 -9.42 -18.71 16.03
N PRO A 248 -10.47 -19.49 15.73
CA PRO A 248 -11.50 -19.84 16.70
C PRO A 248 -10.95 -20.37 18.02
N GLU A 249 -9.79 -21.02 17.99
CA GLU A 249 -9.10 -21.54 19.17
C GLU A 249 -8.48 -20.42 20.03
N LEU A 250 -7.86 -19.42 19.38
CA LEU A 250 -7.33 -18.25 20.07
C LEU A 250 -8.45 -17.40 20.64
N GLU A 251 -9.59 -17.36 19.98
CA GLU A 251 -10.75 -16.64 20.43
C GLU A 251 -11.45 -17.31 21.62
N ALA A 252 -11.63 -18.61 21.59
CA ALA A 252 -12.11 -19.37 22.72
C ALA A 252 -11.19 -19.18 23.94
N ARG A 253 -9.86 -19.05 23.71
CA ARG A 253 -8.86 -18.82 24.74
C ARG A 253 -8.88 -17.39 25.32
N PHE A 254 -9.18 -16.38 24.50
CA PHE A 254 -9.14 -14.97 24.90
C PHE A 254 -10.53 -14.31 24.99
N GLY A 255 -11.60 -15.06 24.78
CA GLY A 255 -12.98 -14.59 24.92
C GLY A 255 -13.39 -13.52 23.92
N ARG A 256 -12.85 -13.58 22.69
CA ARG A 256 -13.11 -12.59 21.65
C ARG A 256 -13.68 -13.26 20.40
N ASP A 257 -14.65 -12.65 19.74
CA ASP A 257 -15.35 -13.17 18.55
C ASP A 257 -14.61 -12.84 17.25
N PRO A 258 -14.32 -13.85 16.37
CA PRO A 258 -13.69 -13.66 15.07
C PRO A 258 -14.50 -12.82 14.08
N GLY A 259 -15.78 -12.63 14.30
CA GLY A 259 -16.66 -11.85 13.44
C GLY A 259 -16.56 -10.34 13.58
N TYR A 260 -15.67 -9.82 14.41
CA TYR A 260 -15.53 -8.39 14.62
C TYR A 260 -14.96 -7.70 13.38
N THR A 261 -15.79 -6.99 12.68
CA THR A 261 -15.38 -6.19 11.56
C THR A 261 -14.89 -4.82 12.01
N PHE A 262 -13.85 -4.36 11.38
CA PHE A 262 -13.20 -3.06 11.56
C PHE A 262 -14.14 -1.84 11.46
N PHE A 263 -15.29 -2.04 10.90
CA PHE A 263 -16.35 -1.05 10.72
C PHE A 263 -17.48 -1.25 11.74
N ALA A 264 -17.14 -1.71 12.92
CA ALA A 264 -18.14 -1.81 13.98
C ALA A 264 -18.89 -0.48 14.12
N THR A 265 -20.18 -0.59 14.15
CA THR A 265 -21.16 0.49 14.21
C THR A 265 -21.16 1.23 15.55
N GLY A 266 -20.15 1.03 16.38
CA GLY A 266 -20.05 1.60 17.71
C GLY A 266 -19.91 3.12 17.70
N GLU A 267 -20.56 3.75 18.63
CA GLU A 267 -20.46 5.18 18.86
C GLU A 267 -19.07 5.56 19.39
N LYS A 268 -18.58 6.71 19.01
CA LYS A 268 -17.29 7.24 19.46
C LYS A 268 -17.50 8.54 20.20
N TYR A 269 -16.76 8.69 21.29
CA TYR A 269 -16.82 9.86 22.15
C TYR A 269 -15.42 10.41 22.40
N ASN A 270 -15.28 11.74 22.47
CA ASN A 270 -14.03 12.38 22.84
C ASN A 270 -13.85 12.39 24.38
N ALA A 271 -12.73 12.91 24.85
CA ALA A 271 -12.41 12.99 26.28
C ALA A 271 -13.40 13.85 27.10
N GLU A 272 -14.12 14.75 26.46
CA GLU A 272 -15.15 15.59 27.10
C GLU A 272 -16.53 14.91 27.14
N GLY A 273 -16.63 13.68 26.59
CA GLY A 273 -17.90 12.94 26.52
C GLY A 273 -18.79 13.36 25.34
N ASN A 274 -18.30 14.16 24.42
CA ASN A 274 -19.05 14.54 23.23
C ASN A 274 -18.98 13.42 22.20
N ARG A 275 -20.13 13.08 21.61
CA ARG A 275 -20.20 12.12 20.52
C ARG A 275 -19.50 12.67 19.29
N ILE A 276 -18.59 11.87 18.73
CA ILE A 276 -17.91 12.18 17.48
C ILE A 276 -18.74 11.59 16.35
N ASP A 277 -19.37 12.45 15.56
CA ASP A 277 -20.03 12.03 14.34
C ASP A 277 -18.99 11.93 13.23
N ILE A 278 -18.67 10.69 12.88
CA ILE A 278 -17.73 10.39 11.79
C ILE A 278 -18.44 10.24 10.43
N ARG A 279 -19.75 10.55 10.39
CA ARG A 279 -20.60 10.40 9.21
C ARG A 279 -21.25 11.72 8.87
N PRO A 280 -21.06 12.24 7.67
CA PRO A 280 -21.88 13.35 7.20
C PRO A 280 -23.36 12.90 7.05
N GLU A 281 -24.28 13.72 7.47
CA GLU A 281 -25.73 13.47 7.43
C GLU A 281 -26.27 13.17 6.01
N ASN A 282 -25.51 13.47 4.97
CA ASN A 282 -25.90 13.38 3.57
C ASN A 282 -25.32 12.19 2.80
N GLY A 283 -24.80 11.18 3.50
CA GLY A 283 -24.50 9.87 2.91
C GLY A 283 -23.25 9.75 2.06
N SER A 284 -22.34 10.69 2.08
CA SER A 284 -21.00 10.54 1.47
C SER A 284 -20.02 9.87 2.45
N GLU A 285 -20.12 8.61 2.59
CA GLU A 285 -20.08 7.83 3.82
C GLU A 285 -18.72 7.33 4.23
N TYR A 286 -17.69 7.42 3.40
CA TYR A 286 -16.42 6.77 3.67
C TYR A 286 -15.23 7.71 3.80
N PHE A 287 -15.38 8.93 3.36
CA PHE A 287 -14.29 9.79 3.05
C PHE A 287 -13.47 10.24 4.24
N PHE A 288 -14.15 10.53 5.32
CA PHE A 288 -13.59 11.32 6.40
C PHE A 288 -13.79 10.65 7.75
N THR A 289 -14.06 9.37 7.73
CA THR A 289 -14.33 8.57 8.94
C THR A 289 -13.26 8.75 10.01
N TYR A 290 -12.00 8.97 9.59
CA TYR A 290 -10.89 9.11 10.51
C TYR A 290 -10.45 10.56 10.70
N LEU A 291 -10.67 11.45 9.75
CA LEU A 291 -10.33 12.87 9.89
C LEU A 291 -10.98 13.48 11.12
N GLN A 292 -12.24 13.15 11.41
CA GLN A 292 -12.91 13.65 12.61
C GLN A 292 -12.23 13.18 13.91
N LEU A 293 -11.77 11.95 13.96
CA LEU A 293 -11.02 11.44 15.12
C LEU A 293 -9.69 12.16 15.28
N GLU A 294 -9.04 12.48 14.17
CA GLU A 294 -7.77 13.19 14.15
C GLU A 294 -7.93 14.66 14.52
N LEU A 295 -9.02 15.30 14.11
CA LEU A 295 -9.37 16.66 14.53
C LEU A 295 -9.63 16.73 16.04
N GLU A 296 -10.30 15.72 16.62
CA GLU A 296 -10.48 15.61 18.07
C GLU A 296 -9.14 15.44 18.79
N ALA A 297 -8.25 14.60 18.25
CA ALA A 297 -6.92 14.40 18.80
C ALA A 297 -6.06 15.68 18.68
N TYR A 298 -6.11 16.35 17.55
CA TYR A 298 -5.41 17.63 17.34
C TYR A 298 -5.89 18.74 18.28
N ALA A 299 -7.19 18.76 18.56
CA ALA A 299 -7.79 19.69 19.52
C ALA A 299 -7.52 19.32 21.00
N GLY A 300 -6.74 18.27 21.26
CA GLY A 300 -6.41 17.83 22.62
C GLY A 300 -7.53 17.09 23.35
N ARG A 301 -8.60 16.70 22.65
CA ARG A 301 -9.75 16.01 23.22
C ARG A 301 -9.60 14.49 23.15
N THR A 302 -8.46 13.98 23.55
CA THR A 302 -8.17 12.53 23.69
C THR A 302 -8.13 12.12 25.18
N PRO A 303 -8.35 10.84 25.53
CA PRO A 303 -8.55 9.69 24.64
C PRO A 303 -9.94 9.68 23.96
N ILE A 304 -9.99 9.07 22.79
CA ILE A 304 -11.25 8.78 22.11
C ILE A 304 -11.70 7.41 22.59
N VAL A 305 -12.92 7.33 23.08
CA VAL A 305 -13.54 6.08 23.52
C VAL A 305 -14.46 5.58 22.43
N TRP A 306 -14.21 4.39 21.97
CA TRP A 306 -15.07 3.71 21.02
C TRP A 306 -15.92 2.67 21.76
N HIS A 307 -17.21 2.91 21.84
CA HIS A 307 -18.16 1.95 22.38
C HIS A 307 -18.49 0.89 21.31
N THR A 308 -18.17 -0.34 21.61
CA THR A 308 -18.54 -1.49 20.80
C THR A 308 -19.51 -2.35 21.61
N ASP A 309 -20.19 -3.28 20.95
CA ASP A 309 -21.15 -4.19 21.61
C ASP A 309 -20.53 -5.02 22.74
N ARG A 310 -19.22 -5.00 22.88
CA ARG A 310 -18.45 -5.90 23.76
C ARG A 310 -17.51 -5.22 24.73
N ALA A 311 -17.00 -4.07 24.39
CA ALA A 311 -16.05 -3.34 25.23
C ALA A 311 -15.89 -1.90 24.78
N ASN A 312 -15.46 -1.06 25.71
CA ASN A 312 -14.93 0.26 25.35
C ASN A 312 -13.49 0.12 24.89
N GLU A 313 -13.17 0.60 23.71
CA GLU A 313 -11.82 0.61 23.16
C GLU A 313 -11.27 2.03 23.18
N LEU A 314 -10.04 2.20 23.69
CA LEU A 314 -9.34 3.47 23.61
C LEU A 314 -8.59 3.57 22.29
N VAL A 315 -8.92 4.60 21.54
CA VAL A 315 -8.31 4.89 20.23
C VAL A 315 -7.58 6.22 20.33
N GLY A 316 -6.39 6.23 19.85
CA GLY A 316 -5.57 7.44 19.76
C GLY A 316 -4.39 7.17 18.85
N GLY A 317 -3.90 8.20 18.21
CA GLY A 317 -2.84 8.03 17.25
C GLY A 317 -3.30 7.53 15.88
N ALA A 318 -2.46 7.72 14.90
CA ALA A 318 -2.73 7.42 13.52
C ALA A 318 -1.74 6.39 12.98
N ALA A 319 -2.23 5.43 12.22
CA ALA A 319 -1.41 4.51 11.46
C ALA A 319 -1.07 5.14 10.11
N LEU A 320 0.09 5.74 10.04
CA LEU A 320 0.62 6.30 8.81
C LEU A 320 1.15 5.26 7.86
N GLY A 321 0.95 5.51 6.59
CA GLY A 321 1.72 4.90 5.55
C GLY A 321 1.10 3.69 4.88
N MET A 322 -0.16 3.40 5.10
CA MET A 322 -0.86 2.56 4.12
C MET A 322 -0.97 3.33 2.81
N SER A 323 -0.73 2.65 1.70
CA SER A 323 -1.22 3.13 0.42
C SER A 323 -2.73 3.28 0.50
N LEU A 324 -3.23 4.38 0.00
CA LEU A 324 -4.67 4.58 -0.21
C LEU A 324 -5.14 3.64 -1.31
N ARG A 325 -4.88 2.35 -1.05
CA ARG A 325 -5.30 1.26 -1.91
C ARG A 325 -5.08 1.60 -3.37
N LYS A 326 -3.79 1.73 -3.70
CA LYS A 326 -3.26 2.00 -5.04
C LYS A 326 -3.37 3.45 -5.53
N ALA A 327 -3.53 4.39 -4.61
CA ALA A 327 -3.37 5.81 -4.96
C ALA A 327 -1.90 6.23 -5.00
N ASP A 328 -1.01 5.53 -4.26
CA ASP A 328 0.44 5.80 -4.27
C ASP A 328 1.25 4.54 -4.65
N GLY A 329 2.49 4.72 -5.02
CA GLY A 329 3.41 3.67 -5.46
C GLY A 329 4.04 3.94 -6.82
N LEU A 330 4.51 2.89 -7.50
CA LEU A 330 5.09 3.00 -8.84
C LEU A 330 4.03 3.45 -9.85
N TRP A 331 4.36 4.48 -10.62
CA TRP A 331 3.50 4.93 -11.71
C TRP A 331 3.45 3.89 -12.83
N PRO A 332 2.25 3.46 -13.27
CA PRO A 332 2.14 2.53 -14.39
C PRO A 332 2.51 3.22 -15.71
N GLY A 333 3.50 2.69 -16.41
CA GLY A 333 3.88 3.15 -17.75
C GLY A 333 2.93 2.67 -18.85
N ASN A 334 2.16 1.62 -18.56
CA ASN A 334 1.15 1.07 -19.47
C ASN A 334 0.07 0.28 -18.69
N THR A 335 -0.87 -0.32 -19.42
CA THR A 335 -1.96 -1.13 -18.87
C THR A 335 -1.56 -2.57 -18.48
N ASP A 336 -0.33 -2.97 -18.76
CA ASP A 336 0.23 -4.28 -18.42
C ASP A 336 0.96 -4.27 -17.05
N CYS A 337 0.77 -3.23 -16.25
CA CYS A 337 1.43 -3.01 -14.96
C CYS A 337 2.96 -2.82 -15.07
N ALA A 338 3.51 -2.56 -16.26
CA ALA A 338 4.91 -2.20 -16.42
C ALA A 338 5.15 -0.80 -15.85
N SER A 339 6.32 -0.58 -15.23
CA SER A 339 6.75 0.74 -14.80
C SER A 339 7.29 1.57 -15.98
N THR A 340 7.75 2.78 -15.69
CA THR A 340 8.44 3.62 -16.70
C THR A 340 9.88 3.15 -17.00
N VAL A 341 10.37 2.11 -16.33
CA VAL A 341 11.69 1.49 -16.56
C VAL A 341 11.50 0.09 -17.13
N PRO A 342 12.08 -0.22 -18.31
CA PRO A 342 11.99 -1.54 -18.92
C PRO A 342 12.42 -2.67 -17.98
N GLY A 343 11.74 -3.82 -18.07
CA GLY A 343 12.00 -4.99 -17.23
C GLY A 343 11.49 -4.89 -15.80
N LEU A 344 10.88 -3.76 -15.41
CA LEU A 344 10.33 -3.55 -14.08
C LEU A 344 8.81 -3.39 -14.15
N TYR A 345 8.12 -4.21 -13.37
CA TYR A 345 6.67 -4.24 -13.19
C TYR A 345 6.32 -4.03 -11.72
N ALA A 346 5.08 -3.69 -11.44
CA ALA A 346 4.56 -3.65 -10.07
C ALA A 346 3.12 -4.12 -10.02
N ALA A 347 2.68 -4.60 -8.85
CA ALA A 347 1.29 -4.99 -8.63
C ALA A 347 0.86 -4.80 -7.18
N GLY A 348 -0.45 -4.81 -6.96
CA GLY A 348 -1.04 -4.54 -5.66
C GLY A 348 -0.77 -3.10 -5.22
N ASP A 349 -0.57 -2.94 -3.92
CA ASP A 349 -0.32 -1.60 -3.35
C ASP A 349 1.07 -1.04 -3.69
N SER A 350 1.92 -1.80 -4.40
CA SER A 350 3.16 -1.28 -4.98
C SER A 350 2.93 -0.49 -6.27
N LEU A 351 1.74 -0.59 -6.90
CA LEU A 351 1.40 0.07 -8.17
C LEU A 351 0.38 1.18 -7.96
N CYS A 352 0.71 2.39 -8.39
CA CYS A 352 -0.13 3.58 -8.31
C CYS A 352 -1.21 3.58 -9.41
N THR A 353 -2.25 2.79 -9.26
CA THR A 353 -3.34 2.70 -10.25
C THR A 353 -4.40 3.77 -10.10
N TYR A 354 -4.48 4.47 -8.98
CA TYR A 354 -5.58 5.38 -8.64
C TYR A 354 -6.98 4.78 -8.83
N GLN A 355 -7.12 3.46 -8.71
CA GLN A 355 -8.41 2.80 -8.94
C GLN A 355 -9.53 3.26 -7.99
N ASN A 356 -9.17 3.78 -6.82
CA ASN A 356 -10.10 4.36 -5.83
C ASN A 356 -9.92 5.89 -5.70
N GLY A 357 -9.05 6.50 -6.50
CA GLY A 357 -8.76 7.94 -6.43
C GLY A 357 -8.14 8.36 -5.11
N ALA A 358 -8.62 9.47 -4.57
CA ALA A 358 -8.10 10.09 -3.35
C ALA A 358 -8.63 9.46 -2.04
N THR A 359 -9.41 8.38 -2.13
CA THR A 359 -10.10 7.79 -0.98
C THR A 359 -10.23 6.28 -1.11
N TYR A 360 -10.73 5.64 -0.05
CA TYR A 360 -11.09 4.23 -0.12
C TYR A 360 -12.59 4.05 -0.44
N ALA A 361 -12.91 3.97 -1.72
CA ALA A 361 -14.28 4.00 -2.18
C ALA A 361 -15.08 2.68 -1.97
N LEU A 362 -14.44 1.52 -2.07
CA LEU A 362 -15.14 0.23 -1.96
C LEU A 362 -14.41 -0.78 -1.07
N ILE A 363 -15.13 -1.33 -0.10
CA ILE A 363 -14.62 -2.38 0.78
C ILE A 363 -14.30 -3.64 -0.05
N GLY A 364 -13.15 -4.25 0.22
CA GLY A 364 -12.68 -5.44 -0.52
C GLY A 364 -11.99 -5.14 -1.85
N SER A 365 -12.04 -3.90 -2.36
CA SER A 365 -11.36 -3.50 -3.59
C SER A 365 -9.83 -3.61 -3.51
N ALA A 366 -9.26 -3.51 -2.31
CA ALA A 366 -7.82 -3.69 -2.11
C ALA A 366 -7.39 -5.12 -2.44
N VAL A 367 -8.16 -6.12 -2.02
CA VAL A 367 -7.85 -7.54 -2.24
C VAL A 367 -8.05 -7.91 -3.70
N SER A 368 -9.25 -7.62 -4.26
CA SER A 368 -9.54 -7.92 -5.67
C SER A 368 -8.62 -7.18 -6.62
N GLY A 369 -8.37 -5.89 -6.40
CA GLY A 369 -7.46 -5.10 -7.22
C GLY A 369 -6.00 -5.52 -7.10
N SER A 370 -5.54 -6.00 -5.93
CA SER A 370 -4.20 -6.57 -5.78
C SER A 370 -4.04 -7.87 -6.56
N ALA A 371 -5.01 -8.76 -6.46
CA ALA A 371 -5.04 -10.00 -7.24
C ALA A 371 -5.11 -9.71 -8.75
N SER A 372 -6.00 -8.80 -9.17
CA SER A 372 -6.17 -8.42 -10.58
C SER A 372 -4.89 -7.85 -11.19
N THR A 373 -4.26 -6.88 -10.52
CA THR A 373 -3.00 -6.30 -11.00
C THR A 373 -1.85 -7.31 -10.94
N GLY A 374 -1.83 -8.21 -9.93
CA GLY A 374 -0.90 -9.34 -9.89
C GLY A 374 -1.04 -10.26 -11.09
N ALA A 375 -2.27 -10.64 -11.44
CA ALA A 375 -2.55 -11.49 -12.60
C ALA A 375 -2.11 -10.82 -13.92
N ILE A 376 -2.40 -9.53 -14.09
CA ILE A 376 -1.99 -8.76 -15.27
C ILE A 376 -0.47 -8.69 -15.36
N ALA A 377 0.20 -8.26 -14.28
CA ALA A 377 1.65 -8.10 -14.24
C ALA A 377 2.38 -9.43 -14.49
N GLY A 378 1.92 -10.52 -13.86
CA GLY A 378 2.50 -11.85 -14.02
C GLY A 378 2.43 -12.34 -15.46
N THR A 379 1.26 -12.22 -16.08
CA THR A 379 1.07 -12.61 -17.49
C THR A 379 1.92 -11.78 -18.45
N ALA A 380 1.96 -10.45 -18.26
CA ALA A 380 2.69 -9.53 -19.10
C ALA A 380 4.21 -9.70 -18.96
N ALA A 381 4.70 -9.76 -17.72
CA ALA A 381 6.12 -9.97 -17.44
C ALA A 381 6.66 -11.30 -17.98
N ALA A 382 5.87 -12.37 -17.89
CA ALA A 382 6.23 -13.66 -18.45
C ALA A 382 6.33 -13.62 -19.97
N LYS A 383 5.38 -12.99 -20.66
CA LYS A 383 5.42 -12.82 -22.13
C LYS A 383 6.63 -12.02 -22.58
N ASP A 384 6.92 -10.89 -21.89
CA ASP A 384 8.11 -10.09 -22.16
C ASP A 384 9.40 -10.91 -21.95
N ALA A 385 9.49 -11.61 -20.82
CA ALA A 385 10.66 -12.42 -20.47
C ALA A 385 10.91 -13.57 -21.47
N LEU A 386 9.86 -14.29 -21.86
CA LEU A 386 9.96 -15.41 -22.81
C LEU A 386 10.30 -14.95 -24.24
N GLY A 387 9.95 -13.71 -24.61
CA GLY A 387 10.36 -13.09 -25.87
C GLY A 387 11.82 -12.67 -25.92
N MET A 388 12.54 -12.72 -24.79
CA MET A 388 13.93 -12.27 -24.69
C MET A 388 14.92 -13.43 -24.71
N GLY A 389 16.11 -13.17 -25.28
CA GLY A 389 17.27 -14.05 -25.16
C GLY A 389 17.86 -14.10 -23.73
N ALA A 390 18.94 -14.84 -23.58
CA ALA A 390 19.67 -14.87 -22.31
C ALA A 390 20.24 -13.49 -21.94
N LEU A 391 20.16 -13.15 -20.65
CA LEU A 391 20.77 -11.93 -20.12
C LEU A 391 22.26 -12.15 -19.87
N VAL A 392 23.05 -11.15 -20.23
CA VAL A 392 24.45 -11.06 -19.85
C VAL A 392 24.58 -9.89 -18.89
N VAL A 393 24.80 -10.18 -17.61
CA VAL A 393 24.91 -9.14 -16.57
C VAL A 393 26.36 -9.06 -16.09
N SER A 394 26.89 -7.84 -16.04
CA SER A 394 28.26 -7.59 -15.62
C SER A 394 28.49 -7.94 -14.14
N ASP A 395 29.51 -8.73 -13.86
CA ASP A 395 29.93 -9.06 -12.49
C ASP A 395 30.35 -7.80 -11.71
N ASP A 396 30.94 -6.81 -12.36
CA ASP A 396 31.31 -5.53 -11.73
C ASP A 396 30.05 -4.78 -11.27
N ALA A 397 29.00 -4.74 -12.09
CA ALA A 397 27.72 -4.12 -11.72
C ALA A 397 27.08 -4.86 -10.52
N ILE A 398 27.10 -6.20 -10.52
CA ILE A 398 26.61 -7.01 -9.40
C ILE A 398 27.42 -6.72 -8.12
N ASN A 399 28.75 -6.72 -8.22
CA ASN A 399 29.62 -6.48 -7.07
C ASN A 399 29.45 -5.08 -6.49
N GLN A 400 29.28 -4.06 -7.32
CA GLN A 400 29.00 -2.70 -6.88
C GLN A 400 27.70 -2.65 -6.05
N VAL A 401 26.63 -3.30 -6.50
CA VAL A 401 25.35 -3.34 -5.77
C VAL A 401 25.50 -4.16 -4.49
N LYS A 402 26.18 -5.31 -4.51
CA LYS A 402 26.48 -6.10 -3.31
C LYS A 402 27.23 -5.30 -2.25
N ASN A 403 28.22 -4.51 -2.65
CA ASN A 403 28.97 -3.66 -1.73
C ASN A 403 28.06 -2.59 -1.10
N ASN A 404 27.18 -1.97 -1.87
CA ASN A 404 26.20 -1.02 -1.34
C ASN A 404 25.23 -1.69 -0.34
N VAL A 405 24.80 -2.92 -0.61
CA VAL A 405 23.93 -3.68 0.29
C VAL A 405 24.67 -3.99 1.62
N ARG A 406 25.95 -4.30 1.59
CA ARG A 406 26.73 -4.63 2.77
C ARG A 406 27.33 -3.42 3.50
N ALA A 407 27.31 -2.23 2.90
CA ALA A 407 27.95 -1.04 3.45
C ALA A 407 27.64 -0.76 4.94
N PRO A 408 26.41 -0.95 5.47
CA PRO A 408 26.14 -0.74 6.89
C PRO A 408 26.95 -1.66 7.84
N ILE A 409 27.38 -2.83 7.38
CA ILE A 409 28.22 -3.74 8.21
C ILE A 409 29.64 -3.19 8.38
N GLU A 410 30.13 -2.43 7.42
CA GLU A 410 31.46 -1.85 7.43
C GLU A 410 31.57 -0.61 8.34
N HIS A 411 30.42 -0.02 8.73
CA HIS A 411 30.39 1.15 9.58
C HIS A 411 30.60 0.77 11.05
N LYS A 412 31.77 1.09 11.60
CA LYS A 412 32.12 0.79 13.01
C LYS A 412 31.51 1.78 14.00
N ASN A 413 31.36 3.03 13.58
CA ASN A 413 30.86 4.14 14.41
C ASN A 413 29.79 4.91 13.63
N GLY A 414 28.55 4.47 13.75
CA GLY A 414 27.43 5.07 13.04
C GLY A 414 26.20 5.19 13.92
N TYR A 415 25.07 5.35 13.29
CA TYR A 415 23.78 5.48 13.97
C TYR A 415 23.00 4.17 13.91
N SER A 416 22.33 3.84 15.04
CA SER A 416 21.44 2.70 15.10
C SER A 416 20.25 2.89 14.17
N PRO A 417 19.94 1.93 13.28
CA PRO A 417 18.75 2.00 12.44
C PRO A 417 17.46 2.16 13.24
N ARG A 418 17.38 1.52 14.41
CA ARG A 418 16.21 1.63 15.30
C ARG A 418 16.04 3.06 15.82
N TRP A 419 17.12 3.71 16.22
CA TRP A 419 17.08 5.10 16.70
C TRP A 419 16.65 6.06 15.58
N VAL A 420 17.24 5.93 14.38
CA VAL A 420 16.88 6.77 13.22
C VAL A 420 15.42 6.53 12.80
N THR A 421 14.95 5.28 12.83
CA THR A 421 13.53 4.95 12.59
C THR A 421 12.62 5.65 13.62
N GLN A 422 12.99 5.66 14.90
CA GLN A 422 12.21 6.34 15.93
C GLN A 422 12.17 7.85 15.71
N LEU A 423 13.30 8.46 15.33
CA LEU A 423 13.35 9.89 14.98
C LEU A 423 12.42 10.20 13.80
N LEU A 424 12.45 9.36 12.76
CA LEU A 424 11.56 9.47 11.62
C LEU A 424 10.09 9.34 12.02
N GLN A 425 9.75 8.36 12.85
CA GLN A 425 8.38 8.17 13.36
C GLN A 425 7.90 9.41 14.14
N ASN A 426 8.73 9.94 15.02
CA ASN A 426 8.42 11.16 15.79
C ASN A 426 8.19 12.39 14.88
N THR A 427 8.81 12.41 13.71
CA THR A 427 8.63 13.48 12.71
C THR A 427 7.37 13.29 11.88
N MET A 428 7.10 12.06 11.43
CA MET A 428 6.06 11.79 10.43
C MET A 428 4.70 11.43 11.01
N MET A 429 4.64 10.84 12.20
CA MET A 429 3.40 10.32 12.79
C MET A 429 2.51 11.34 13.53
N PRO A 430 2.96 12.53 13.93
CA PRO A 430 2.07 13.53 14.48
C PRO A 430 0.95 13.90 13.48
N TYR A 431 -0.28 14.00 13.98
CA TYR A 431 -1.47 14.32 13.15
C TYR A 431 -1.30 15.59 12.34
N PHE A 432 -0.73 16.60 12.96
CA PHE A 432 -0.53 17.93 12.39
C PHE A 432 0.60 17.98 11.33
N ILE A 433 1.22 16.85 11.01
CA ILE A 433 2.19 16.72 9.90
C ILE A 433 1.53 15.95 8.74
N SER A 434 1.03 14.75 9.01
CA SER A 434 0.68 13.84 7.91
C SER A 434 -0.80 13.82 7.55
N TYR A 435 -1.66 14.29 8.45
CA TYR A 435 -3.11 14.28 8.23
C TYR A 435 -3.69 15.69 8.12
N ILE A 436 -3.53 16.51 9.16
CA ILE A 436 -3.96 17.90 9.19
C ILE A 436 -2.75 18.75 8.77
N LYS A 437 -2.59 18.89 7.47
CA LYS A 437 -1.38 19.44 6.85
C LYS A 437 -1.44 20.98 6.77
N LYS A 438 -0.28 21.61 6.90
CA LYS A 438 -0.09 23.04 6.69
C LYS A 438 1.33 23.30 6.24
N GLU A 439 1.54 24.28 5.37
CA GLU A 439 2.82 24.58 4.73
C GLU A 439 3.99 24.66 5.72
N ASP A 440 3.85 25.50 6.75
CA ASP A 440 4.91 25.75 7.73
C ASP A 440 5.35 24.46 8.46
N ARG A 441 4.39 23.62 8.83
CA ARG A 441 4.65 22.35 9.52
C ARG A 441 5.24 21.29 8.58
N LEU A 442 4.76 21.24 7.34
CA LEU A 442 5.30 20.34 6.32
C LEU A 442 6.76 20.70 6.00
N GLN A 443 7.09 21.99 5.87
CA GLN A 443 8.45 22.47 5.63
C GLN A 443 9.39 22.17 6.80
N ALA A 444 8.92 22.34 8.05
CA ALA A 444 9.69 21.96 9.23
C ALA A 444 10.01 20.47 9.25
N ALA A 445 9.01 19.62 8.98
CA ALA A 445 9.20 18.16 8.88
C ALA A 445 10.13 17.78 7.72
N ALA A 446 10.01 18.44 6.56
CA ALA A 446 10.88 18.21 5.41
C ALA A 446 12.34 18.55 5.74
N THR A 447 12.60 19.61 6.48
CA THR A 447 13.94 19.98 6.96
C THR A 447 14.55 18.89 7.84
N ILE A 448 13.76 18.32 8.76
CA ILE A 448 14.23 17.22 9.63
C ILE A 448 14.50 15.96 8.80
N VAL A 449 13.61 15.61 7.86
CA VAL A 449 13.78 14.43 7.01
C VAL A 449 15.00 14.59 6.09
N SER A 450 15.24 15.75 5.50
CA SER A 450 16.46 16.03 4.72
C SER A 450 17.71 15.86 5.57
N PHE A 451 17.71 16.39 6.80
CA PHE A 451 18.84 16.17 7.73
C PHE A 451 19.08 14.67 7.99
N ILE A 452 18.02 13.90 8.24
CA ILE A 452 18.13 12.45 8.45
C ILE A 452 18.71 11.78 7.19
N GLN A 453 18.21 12.13 6.01
CA GLN A 453 18.62 11.57 4.73
C GLN A 453 20.10 11.84 4.43
N GLU A 454 20.55 13.06 4.66
CA GLU A 454 21.89 13.51 4.27
C GLU A 454 22.96 13.14 5.30
N ASN A 455 22.60 13.12 6.59
CA ASN A 455 23.59 13.03 7.68
C ASN A 455 23.53 11.72 8.48
N LEU A 456 22.35 11.08 8.60
CA LEU A 456 22.20 9.89 9.42
C LEU A 456 22.16 8.61 8.60
N VAL A 457 21.42 8.61 7.48
CA VAL A 457 21.26 7.46 6.60
C VAL A 457 22.59 6.93 6.06
N PRO A 458 23.55 7.78 5.57
CA PRO A 458 24.83 7.30 5.08
C PRO A 458 25.71 6.67 6.17
N CYS A 459 25.42 6.94 7.43
CA CYS A 459 26.17 6.45 8.58
C CYS A 459 25.43 5.37 9.38
N LEU A 460 24.38 4.77 8.83
CA LEU A 460 23.72 3.64 9.48
C LEU A 460 24.67 2.46 9.61
N TYR A 461 24.70 1.81 10.78
CA TYR A 461 25.48 0.60 10.99
C TYR A 461 24.60 -0.64 11.12
N ALA A 462 25.22 -1.81 10.93
CA ALA A 462 24.61 -3.11 11.22
C ALA A 462 25.66 -4.06 11.81
N ARG A 463 25.28 -4.80 12.85
CA ARG A 463 26.15 -5.79 13.53
C ARG A 463 25.84 -7.22 13.11
N ASP A 464 24.68 -7.44 12.56
CA ASP A 464 24.16 -8.74 12.14
C ASP A 464 23.16 -8.58 10.96
N PRO A 465 22.73 -9.69 10.33
CA PRO A 465 21.77 -9.65 9.22
C PRO A 465 20.42 -8.99 9.57
N HIS A 466 19.99 -9.11 10.83
CA HIS A 466 18.75 -8.51 11.29
C HIS A 466 18.86 -6.97 11.35
N GLU A 467 19.97 -6.44 11.89
CA GLU A 467 20.24 -5.00 11.88
C GLU A 467 20.49 -4.48 10.45
N LEU A 468 21.14 -5.28 9.58
CA LEU A 468 21.32 -4.92 8.18
C LEU A 468 19.97 -4.74 7.46
N ARG A 469 19.04 -5.65 7.69
CA ARG A 469 17.64 -5.47 7.23
C ARG A 469 17.06 -4.16 7.73
N HIS A 470 17.20 -3.86 9.02
CA HIS A 470 16.69 -2.62 9.60
C HIS A 470 17.33 -1.37 9.00
N ALA A 471 18.64 -1.41 8.69
CA ALA A 471 19.31 -0.29 8.05
C ALA A 471 18.72 0.02 6.66
N HIS A 472 18.46 -1.01 5.85
CA HIS A 472 17.80 -0.84 4.55
C HIS A 472 16.36 -0.39 4.67
N GLU A 473 15.59 -0.96 5.60
CA GLU A 473 14.21 -0.51 5.87
C GLU A 473 14.18 0.97 6.28
N THR A 474 15.10 1.40 7.15
CA THR A 474 15.21 2.80 7.60
C THR A 474 15.54 3.73 6.42
N LYS A 475 16.54 3.37 5.61
CA LYS A 475 16.92 4.10 4.39
C LYS A 475 15.71 4.29 3.45
N ASN A 476 14.93 3.24 3.23
CA ASN A 476 13.77 3.28 2.35
C ASN A 476 12.63 4.12 2.94
N MET A 477 12.36 4.01 4.23
CA MET A 477 11.34 4.81 4.92
C MET A 477 11.68 6.31 4.91
N VAL A 478 12.94 6.69 5.10
CA VAL A 478 13.36 8.10 5.04
C VAL A 478 13.15 8.68 3.64
N LEU A 479 13.52 7.97 2.59
CA LEU A 479 13.29 8.40 1.21
C LEU A 479 11.79 8.56 0.91
N SER A 480 10.97 7.63 1.37
CA SER A 480 9.51 7.73 1.19
C SER A 480 8.90 8.89 1.99
N ALA A 481 9.42 9.18 3.17
CA ALA A 481 8.97 10.34 3.94
C ALA A 481 9.24 11.66 3.20
N GLU A 482 10.41 11.77 2.57
CA GLU A 482 10.72 12.92 1.71
C GLU A 482 9.73 13.04 0.55
N MET A 483 9.45 11.93 -0.15
CA MET A 483 8.46 11.89 -1.23
C MET A 483 7.09 12.37 -0.76
N ARG A 484 6.62 11.89 0.41
CA ARG A 484 5.31 12.26 0.98
C ARG A 484 5.24 13.73 1.33
N LEU A 485 6.25 14.27 2.01
CA LEU A 485 6.27 15.67 2.41
C LEU A 485 6.32 16.59 1.20
N LYS A 486 7.20 16.32 0.23
CA LYS A 486 7.30 17.10 -1.00
C LYS A 486 6.01 17.04 -1.84
N SER A 487 5.36 15.88 -1.94
CA SER A 487 4.07 15.78 -2.63
C SER A 487 2.95 16.52 -1.89
N ALA A 488 2.93 16.46 -0.56
CA ALA A 488 1.94 17.17 0.24
C ALA A 488 2.11 18.69 0.17
N ILE A 489 3.35 19.20 0.09
CA ILE A 489 3.65 20.60 -0.16
C ILE A 489 3.24 21.01 -1.58
N PHE A 490 3.52 20.15 -2.57
CA PHE A 490 3.25 20.41 -3.97
C PHE A 490 1.76 20.54 -4.30
N ARG A 491 0.87 19.72 -3.66
CA ARG A 491 -0.57 19.79 -3.87
C ARG A 491 -1.22 20.86 -2.97
N THR A 492 -1.61 21.97 -3.58
CA THR A 492 -2.17 23.16 -2.91
C THR A 492 -3.70 23.19 -2.96
N GLU A 493 -4.33 22.11 -2.52
CA GLU A 493 -5.78 21.95 -2.34
C GLU A 493 -6.07 20.96 -1.21
N SER A 494 -7.33 20.81 -0.82
CA SER A 494 -7.82 19.68 -0.03
C SER A 494 -8.71 18.80 -0.89
N ARG A 495 -8.43 17.48 -0.91
CA ARG A 495 -9.21 16.50 -1.68
C ARG A 495 -9.04 15.11 -1.08
N GLY A 496 -10.15 14.41 -0.83
CA GLY A 496 -10.13 13.09 -0.23
C GLY A 496 -9.29 13.05 1.06
N ASN A 497 -8.33 12.14 1.14
CA ASN A 497 -7.46 12.02 2.33
C ASN A 497 -6.25 12.99 2.32
N HIS A 498 -6.26 13.99 1.47
CA HIS A 498 -5.30 15.08 1.51
C HIS A 498 -5.97 16.35 2.00
N PHE A 499 -5.87 16.62 3.31
CA PHE A 499 -6.40 17.83 3.92
C PHE A 499 -5.28 18.84 4.22
N ARG A 500 -5.44 20.06 3.71
CA ARG A 500 -4.57 21.23 3.90
C ARG A 500 -5.35 22.36 4.58
N GLU A 501 -5.01 22.70 5.83
CA GLU A 501 -5.67 23.82 6.53
C GLU A 501 -5.51 25.16 5.81
N ASP A 502 -4.39 25.35 5.12
CA ASP A 502 -4.06 26.56 4.35
C ASP A 502 -4.67 26.58 2.95
N TYR A 503 -5.17 25.43 2.47
CA TYR A 503 -5.89 25.27 1.19
C TYR A 503 -7.09 24.34 1.38
N PRO A 504 -8.14 24.75 2.13
CA PRO A 504 -9.19 23.81 2.55
C PRO A 504 -10.17 23.42 1.42
N ARG A 505 -10.16 24.13 0.29
CA ARG A 505 -11.07 23.86 -0.85
C ARG A 505 -10.44 22.97 -1.91
N ARG A 506 -11.28 22.25 -2.67
CA ARG A 506 -10.89 21.59 -3.92
C ARG A 506 -10.65 22.66 -4.99
N ASP A 507 -9.59 22.49 -5.72
CA ASP A 507 -9.22 23.35 -6.85
C ASP A 507 -9.25 22.55 -8.16
N ASP A 508 -10.44 22.33 -8.70
CA ASP A 508 -10.65 21.53 -9.91
C ASP A 508 -9.86 22.06 -11.10
N ALA A 509 -9.72 23.36 -11.20
CA ALA A 509 -9.02 24.00 -12.32
C ALA A 509 -7.55 23.61 -12.38
N ASN A 510 -6.90 23.45 -11.22
CA ASN A 510 -5.47 23.19 -11.12
C ASN A 510 -5.13 21.76 -10.67
N TRP A 511 -6.07 21.06 -10.00
CA TRP A 511 -5.77 19.80 -9.30
C TRP A 511 -6.65 18.60 -9.68
N LEU A 512 -7.47 18.68 -10.73
CA LEU A 512 -7.92 17.47 -11.42
C LEU A 512 -6.72 16.91 -12.20
N ALA A 513 -5.75 16.44 -11.42
CA ALA A 513 -4.46 15.93 -11.90
C ALA A 513 -3.89 14.93 -10.88
N TRP A 514 -3.05 14.04 -11.36
CA TRP A 514 -2.22 13.15 -10.55
C TRP A 514 -0.84 13.78 -10.33
N SER A 515 -0.27 13.63 -9.15
CA SER A 515 1.12 14.02 -8.87
C SER A 515 2.06 12.87 -9.21
N LYS A 516 3.21 13.20 -9.79
CA LYS A 516 4.27 12.24 -10.10
C LYS A 516 5.61 12.75 -9.59
N ILE A 517 6.45 11.81 -9.20
CA ILE A 517 7.80 12.05 -8.70
C ILE A 517 8.76 11.25 -9.58
N LYS A 518 9.87 11.86 -9.96
CA LYS A 518 10.97 11.22 -10.65
C LYS A 518 12.30 11.73 -10.14
N GLU A 519 13.31 10.85 -10.14
CA GLU A 519 14.70 11.29 -9.98
C GLU A 519 15.19 11.96 -11.28
N GLU A 520 15.71 13.17 -11.18
CA GLU A 520 16.29 13.91 -12.30
C GLU A 520 17.54 14.65 -11.83
N ASN A 521 18.70 14.23 -12.31
CA ASN A 521 20.02 14.82 -11.98
C ASN A 521 20.31 14.90 -10.48
N GLY A 522 20.02 13.85 -9.74
CA GLY A 522 20.22 13.79 -8.29
C GLY A 522 19.12 14.45 -7.47
N ASN A 523 18.10 15.02 -8.09
CA ASN A 523 17.02 15.74 -7.43
C ASN A 523 15.67 15.05 -7.63
N MET A 524 14.82 15.19 -6.62
CA MET A 524 13.44 14.75 -6.68
C MET A 524 12.59 15.80 -7.39
N LYS A 525 12.14 15.49 -8.61
CA LYS A 525 11.29 16.36 -9.42
C LYS A 525 9.83 15.92 -9.33
N LEU A 526 8.97 16.88 -9.01
CA LEU A 526 7.52 16.70 -9.00
C LEU A 526 6.90 17.28 -10.28
N THR A 527 5.89 16.57 -10.80
CA THR A 527 5.12 17.00 -11.97
C THR A 527 3.65 16.65 -11.81
N LYS A 528 2.78 17.31 -12.56
CA LYS A 528 1.35 17.01 -12.65
C LYS A 528 1.06 16.27 -13.96
N GLU A 529 0.26 15.21 -13.85
CA GLU A 529 -0.36 14.53 -14.99
C GLU A 529 -1.85 14.89 -14.99
N PRO A 530 -2.35 15.68 -15.95
CA PRO A 530 -3.75 16.08 -16.00
C PRO A 530 -4.68 14.87 -16.17
N ILE A 531 -5.77 14.84 -15.43
CA ILE A 531 -6.85 13.87 -15.65
C ILE A 531 -7.54 14.21 -16.97
N PRO A 532 -7.84 13.22 -17.84
CA PRO A 532 -8.59 13.44 -19.08
C PRO A 532 -9.86 14.26 -18.84
N LYS A 533 -10.09 15.28 -19.66
CA LYS A 533 -11.22 16.22 -19.47
C LYS A 533 -12.58 15.54 -19.49
N GLU A 534 -12.72 14.48 -20.25
CA GLU A 534 -13.93 13.65 -20.31
C GLU A 534 -14.21 12.88 -19.00
N TRP A 535 -13.25 12.86 -18.08
CA TRP A 535 -13.41 12.27 -16.74
C TRP A 535 -13.71 13.32 -15.66
N TRP A 536 -13.69 14.58 -16.01
CA TRP A 536 -13.97 15.65 -15.07
C TRP A 536 -15.45 15.61 -14.63
N PRO A 537 -15.77 16.12 -13.43
CA PRO A 537 -17.15 16.38 -13.06
C PRO A 537 -17.74 17.46 -13.99
N ASP A 538 -19.06 17.51 -14.05
CA ASP A 538 -19.74 18.63 -14.71
C ASP A 538 -19.50 19.91 -13.91
N LEU A 539 -18.66 20.79 -14.44
CA LEU A 539 -18.31 22.05 -13.79
C LEU A 539 -19.45 23.08 -13.81
N SER A 540 -20.54 22.84 -14.57
CA SER A 540 -21.74 23.69 -14.53
C SER A 540 -22.58 23.44 -13.28
N VAL A 541 -22.44 22.27 -12.65
CA VAL A 541 -23.04 21.96 -11.35
C VAL A 541 -22.34 22.78 -10.26
N PRO A 542 -23.08 23.44 -9.36
CA PRO A 542 -22.51 24.20 -8.25
C PRO A 542 -21.49 23.39 -7.44
N TYR A 543 -20.44 24.07 -6.97
CA TYR A 543 -19.36 23.41 -6.20
C TYR A 543 -19.91 22.63 -5.00
N GLU A 544 -20.89 23.20 -4.31
CA GLU A 544 -21.56 22.65 -3.14
C GLU A 544 -22.30 21.33 -3.40
N GLU A 545 -22.79 21.17 -4.61
CA GLU A 545 -23.48 19.95 -5.04
C GLU A 545 -22.49 18.89 -5.55
N ARG A 546 -21.37 19.33 -6.16
CA ARG A 546 -20.30 18.42 -6.57
C ARG A 546 -19.58 17.82 -5.37
N TYR A 547 -19.38 18.64 -4.31
CA TYR A 547 -18.66 18.29 -3.09
C TYR A 547 -19.52 18.59 -1.86
N PRO A 548 -20.47 17.71 -1.53
CA PRO A 548 -21.37 17.92 -0.40
C PRO A 548 -20.66 17.87 0.96
N PHE A 549 -19.51 17.18 1.02
CA PHE A 549 -18.66 17.22 2.21
C PHE A 549 -17.75 18.45 2.19
N ARG A 550 -17.66 19.12 3.32
CA ARG A 550 -16.81 20.30 3.52
C ARG A 550 -15.63 19.96 4.43
N PHE A 551 -14.45 20.40 4.04
CA PHE A 551 -13.32 20.40 4.95
C PHE A 551 -13.45 21.52 5.99
N PRO A 552 -12.86 21.37 7.20
CA PRO A 552 -12.80 22.47 8.16
C PRO A 552 -12.13 23.71 7.55
N GLY A 553 -12.77 24.87 7.70
CA GLY A 553 -12.25 26.14 7.16
C GLY A 553 -12.63 26.44 5.71
N GLU A 554 -13.40 25.59 5.09
CA GLU A 554 -13.88 25.78 3.71
C GLU A 554 -15.01 26.80 3.58
#